data_8c4728936f43c03fe20ebae5134176d6
#
_entry.id   8c4728936f43c03fe20ebae5134176d6
#
_cell.length_a   1.000
_cell.length_b   1.000
_cell.length_c   1.000
_cell.angle_alpha   90.00
_cell.angle_beta   90.00
_cell.angle_gamma   90.00
#
_symmetry.space_group_name_H-M   'P 1'
#
loop_
_entity.id
_entity.type
_entity.pdbx_description
1 polymer ?
#
loop_
_entity_poly.entity_id
_entity_poly.type
_entity_poly.pdbx_seq_one_letter_code
_entity_poly.pdbx_strand_id
1 'polypeptide(L)'
;IAIIDNADQMTNEAANALLKTLEEPSDNSILILISSRSESLLPTIVSRCQQIKFFSVPYYDLEKGLLSYFNGDSSVLADITEAARLSSGRPGIAVKIIQNPSFKGKKEENCRTFLELNNFSLNSAEEESKI
;
A
#
# COMPACT_ATOMS: atom_id res chain seq x y z
N ILE A 1 -12.51 15.03 13.47
CA ILE A 1 -12.07 13.89 12.65
C ILE A 1 -11.11 13.05 13.47
N ALA A 2 -11.35 11.73 13.55
CA ALA A 2 -10.45 10.76 14.16
C ALA A 2 -10.04 9.74 13.09
N ILE A 3 -8.76 9.33 13.09
CA ILE A 3 -8.21 8.35 12.15
C ILE A 3 -7.57 7.22 12.96
N ILE A 4 -7.98 5.99 12.70
CA ILE A 4 -7.39 4.78 13.28
C ILE A 4 -6.69 4.02 12.15
N ASP A 5 -5.37 4.02 12.19
CA ASP A 5 -4.53 3.26 11.24
C ASP A 5 -4.35 1.81 11.72
N ASN A 6 -4.18 0.89 10.76
CA ASN A 6 -4.08 -0.54 11.02
C ASN A 6 -5.24 -1.09 11.89
N ALA A 7 -6.46 -0.69 11.57
CA ALA A 7 -7.65 -1.08 12.33
C ALA A 7 -7.86 -2.61 12.41
N ASP A 8 -7.29 -3.37 11.48
CA ASP A 8 -7.27 -4.84 11.50
C ASP A 8 -6.38 -5.44 12.62
N GLN A 9 -5.60 -4.61 13.32
CA GLN A 9 -4.77 -5.04 14.46
C GLN A 9 -5.40 -4.70 15.83
N MET A 10 -6.59 -4.12 15.84
CA MET A 10 -7.30 -3.86 17.09
C MET A 10 -7.63 -5.18 17.82
N THR A 11 -7.55 -5.14 19.15
CA THR A 11 -8.06 -6.23 19.98
C THR A 11 -9.60 -6.28 19.91
N ASN A 12 -10.18 -7.43 20.23
CA ASN A 12 -11.63 -7.58 20.24
C ASN A 12 -12.31 -6.61 21.23
N GLU A 13 -11.65 -6.33 22.36
CA GLU A 13 -12.14 -5.38 23.37
C GLU A 13 -12.17 -3.95 22.81
N ALA A 14 -11.08 -3.52 22.13
CA ALA A 14 -11.01 -2.22 21.48
C ALA A 14 -12.04 -2.07 20.36
N ALA A 15 -12.19 -3.11 19.53
CA ALA A 15 -13.17 -3.15 18.45
C ALA A 15 -14.60 -3.05 18.99
N ASN A 16 -14.93 -3.78 20.08
CA ASN A 16 -16.24 -3.71 20.72
C ASN A 16 -16.50 -2.34 21.39
N ALA A 17 -15.48 -1.72 22.00
CA ALA A 17 -15.61 -0.38 22.56
C ALA A 17 -15.92 0.67 21.46
N LEU A 18 -15.37 0.47 20.25
CA LEU A 18 -15.60 1.36 19.12
C LEU A 18 -17.05 1.29 18.60
N LEU A 19 -17.73 0.15 18.76
CA LEU A 19 -19.10 -0.03 18.29
C LEU A 19 -20.06 1.01 18.87
N LYS A 20 -19.91 1.40 20.15
CA LYS A 20 -20.73 2.44 20.78
C LYS A 20 -20.61 3.78 20.04
N THR A 21 -19.38 4.17 19.65
CA THR A 21 -19.14 5.40 18.90
C THR A 21 -19.68 5.32 17.46
N LEU A 22 -19.67 4.13 16.86
CA LEU A 22 -20.23 3.92 15.50
C LEU A 22 -21.75 3.90 15.49
N GLU A 23 -22.40 3.47 16.59
CA GLU A 23 -23.86 3.44 16.73
C GLU A 23 -24.43 4.82 17.07
N GLU A 24 -23.75 5.56 17.94
CA GLU A 24 -24.16 6.88 18.41
C GLU A 24 -23.01 7.89 18.21
N PRO A 25 -22.72 8.23 16.94
CA PRO A 25 -21.65 9.20 16.68
C PRO A 25 -22.05 10.58 17.20
N SER A 26 -21.08 11.30 17.76
CA SER A 26 -21.30 12.70 18.13
C SER A 26 -21.53 13.57 16.90
N ASP A 27 -22.34 14.61 17.01
CA ASP A 27 -22.60 15.55 15.93
C ASP A 27 -21.31 16.12 15.35
N ASN A 28 -21.23 16.19 14.02
CA ASN A 28 -20.07 16.68 13.28
C ASN A 28 -18.77 15.86 13.47
N SER A 29 -18.87 14.59 13.84
CA SER A 29 -17.71 13.69 13.91
C SER A 29 -17.54 12.89 12.63
N ILE A 30 -16.27 12.67 12.24
CA ILE A 30 -15.87 11.77 11.16
C ILE A 30 -14.85 10.82 11.74
N LEU A 31 -15.11 9.53 11.61
CA LEU A 31 -14.18 8.46 11.98
C LEU A 31 -13.71 7.73 10.73
N ILE A 32 -12.39 7.66 10.54
CA ILE A 32 -11.76 6.98 9.42
C ILE A 32 -10.98 5.78 9.95
N LEU A 33 -11.36 4.59 9.50
CA LEU A 33 -10.63 3.35 9.80
C LEU A 33 -9.83 2.95 8.57
N ILE A 34 -8.52 2.78 8.73
CA ILE A 34 -7.61 2.32 7.67
C ILE A 34 -7.23 0.88 7.97
N SER A 35 -7.42 0.00 6.99
CA SER A 35 -7.09 -1.42 7.11
C SER A 35 -6.57 -1.97 5.80
N SER A 36 -5.58 -2.85 5.87
CA SER A 36 -5.09 -3.62 4.72
C SER A 36 -5.91 -4.90 4.48
N ARG A 37 -6.68 -5.34 5.49
CA ARG A 37 -7.47 -6.58 5.47
C ARG A 37 -8.84 -6.33 6.10
N SER A 38 -9.80 -5.90 5.29
CA SER A 38 -11.16 -5.61 5.76
C SER A 38 -11.86 -6.85 6.34
N GLU A 39 -11.48 -8.05 5.89
CA GLU A 39 -11.99 -9.33 6.38
C GLU A 39 -11.53 -9.66 7.82
N SER A 40 -10.49 -9.01 8.31
CA SER A 40 -10.02 -9.16 9.69
C SER A 40 -10.76 -8.24 10.68
N LEU A 41 -11.56 -7.30 10.18
CA LEU A 41 -12.40 -6.45 11.01
C LEU A 41 -13.68 -7.18 11.43
N LEU A 42 -14.22 -6.84 12.59
CA LEU A 42 -15.51 -7.37 13.02
C LEU A 42 -16.60 -7.01 11.99
N PRO A 43 -17.43 -7.96 11.56
CA PRO A 43 -18.54 -7.68 10.64
C PRO A 43 -19.48 -6.58 11.12
N THR A 44 -19.63 -6.43 12.44
CA THR A 44 -20.40 -5.38 13.09
C THR A 44 -19.83 -3.97 12.88
N ILE A 45 -18.50 -3.83 12.79
CA ILE A 45 -17.83 -2.56 12.41
C ILE A 45 -18.04 -2.30 10.93
N VAL A 46 -17.75 -3.31 10.10
CA VAL A 46 -17.84 -3.19 8.64
C VAL A 46 -19.23 -2.77 8.17
N SER A 47 -20.29 -3.32 8.81
CA SER A 47 -21.68 -3.01 8.47
C SER A 47 -22.10 -1.57 8.82
N ARG A 48 -21.36 -0.88 9.69
CA ARG A 48 -21.62 0.51 10.12
C ARG A 48 -20.72 1.53 9.45
N CYS A 49 -19.80 1.09 8.57
CA CYS A 49 -18.87 1.93 7.87
C CYS A 49 -19.15 1.95 6.37
N GLN A 50 -18.98 3.11 5.75
CA GLN A 50 -18.89 3.19 4.29
C GLN A 50 -17.50 2.70 3.86
N GLN A 51 -17.45 1.64 3.06
CA GLN A 51 -16.19 1.10 2.56
C GLN A 51 -15.73 1.86 1.31
N ILE A 52 -14.47 2.30 1.33
CA ILE A 52 -13.78 2.87 0.17
C ILE A 52 -12.56 2.00 -0.10
N LYS A 53 -12.55 1.32 -1.25
CA LYS A 53 -11.44 0.45 -1.65
C LYS A 53 -10.42 1.22 -2.48
N PHE A 54 -9.16 1.12 -2.09
CA PHE A 54 -8.03 1.66 -2.84
C PHE A 54 -7.32 0.53 -3.57
N PHE A 55 -7.15 0.69 -4.88
CA PHE A 55 -6.44 -0.26 -5.74
C PHE A 55 -5.11 0.34 -6.18
N SER A 56 -4.19 -0.53 -6.62
CA SER A 56 -2.96 -0.08 -7.26
C SER A 56 -3.29 0.72 -8.52
N VAL A 57 -2.62 1.85 -8.68
CA VAL A 57 -2.78 2.71 -9.86
C VAL A 57 -2.06 2.08 -11.05
N PRO A 58 -2.68 1.98 -12.24
CA PRO A 58 -2.00 1.53 -13.44
C PRO A 58 -0.73 2.35 -13.73
N TYR A 59 0.29 1.70 -14.29
CA TYR A 59 1.59 2.34 -14.54
C TYR A 59 1.47 3.67 -15.28
N TYR A 60 0.71 3.69 -16.38
CA TYR A 60 0.55 4.88 -17.21
C TYR A 60 -0.11 6.06 -16.46
N ASP A 61 -1.15 5.78 -15.69
CA ASP A 61 -1.84 6.80 -14.90
C ASP A 61 -0.97 7.32 -13.76
N LEU A 62 -0.18 6.43 -13.15
CA LEU A 62 0.78 6.79 -12.11
C LEU A 62 1.88 7.69 -12.66
N GLU A 63 2.50 7.33 -13.78
CA GLU A 63 3.54 8.13 -14.45
C GLU A 63 3.01 9.51 -14.79
N LYS A 64 1.83 9.59 -15.41
CA LYS A 64 1.17 10.86 -15.75
C LYS A 64 0.86 11.70 -14.51
N GLY A 65 0.40 11.07 -13.43
CA GLY A 65 0.13 11.74 -12.17
C GLY A 65 1.41 12.30 -11.52
N LEU A 66 2.52 11.55 -11.57
CA LEU A 66 3.82 12.00 -11.07
C LEU A 66 4.37 13.17 -11.88
N LEU A 67 4.27 13.11 -13.21
CA LEU A 67 4.65 14.22 -14.08
C LEU A 67 3.90 15.51 -13.72
N SER A 68 2.60 15.41 -13.48
CA SER A 68 1.78 16.55 -13.03
C SER A 68 2.18 17.04 -11.65
N TYR A 69 2.44 16.13 -10.71
CA TYR A 69 2.82 16.45 -9.34
C TYR A 69 4.17 17.20 -9.25
N PHE A 70 5.13 16.82 -10.09
CA PHE A 70 6.45 17.48 -10.18
C PHE A 70 6.50 18.59 -11.24
N ASN A 71 5.35 19.11 -11.70
CA ASN A 71 5.23 20.22 -12.67
C ASN A 71 6.00 20.00 -13.99
N GLY A 72 6.20 18.75 -14.37
CA GLY A 72 6.92 18.42 -15.61
C GLY A 72 8.41 18.74 -15.58
N ASP A 73 9.02 18.84 -14.40
CA ASP A 73 10.47 19.07 -14.26
C ASP A 73 11.26 17.99 -14.98
N SER A 74 11.98 18.40 -16.02
CA SER A 74 12.77 17.50 -16.86
C SER A 74 13.93 16.82 -16.10
N SER A 75 14.41 17.41 -15.00
CA SER A 75 15.47 16.85 -14.18
C SER A 75 15.07 15.55 -13.46
N VAL A 76 13.76 15.33 -13.22
CA VAL A 76 13.22 14.15 -12.52
C VAL A 76 12.52 13.15 -13.45
N LEU A 77 12.50 13.36 -14.76
CA LEU A 77 11.79 12.49 -15.71
C LEU A 77 12.24 11.02 -15.64
N ALA A 78 13.56 10.80 -15.64
CA ALA A 78 14.12 9.45 -15.54
C ALA A 78 13.75 8.78 -14.21
N ASP A 79 13.77 9.54 -13.11
CA ASP A 79 13.40 9.06 -11.78
C ASP A 79 11.89 8.78 -11.67
N ILE A 80 11.04 9.55 -12.37
CA ILE A 80 9.58 9.32 -12.44
C ILE A 80 9.26 7.97 -13.06
N THR A 81 9.84 7.68 -14.23
CA THR A 81 9.62 6.40 -14.94
C THR A 81 10.06 5.21 -14.09
N GLU A 82 11.21 5.31 -13.44
CA GLU A 82 11.72 4.27 -12.57
C GLU A 82 10.91 4.13 -11.29
N ALA A 83 10.55 5.24 -10.64
CA ALA A 83 9.72 5.24 -9.44
C ALA A 83 8.32 4.66 -9.71
N ALA A 84 7.73 4.95 -10.87
CA ALA A 84 6.45 4.38 -11.26
C ALA A 84 6.53 2.84 -11.36
N ARG A 85 7.64 2.30 -11.87
CA ARG A 85 7.88 0.83 -11.93
C ARG A 85 8.09 0.23 -10.55
N LEU A 86 8.98 0.80 -9.74
CA LEU A 86 9.36 0.27 -8.44
C LEU A 86 8.26 0.40 -7.37
N SER A 87 7.34 1.32 -7.54
CA SER A 87 6.26 1.59 -6.57
C SER A 87 5.12 0.58 -6.61
N SER A 88 5.03 -0.24 -7.65
CA SER A 88 3.95 -1.23 -7.83
C SER A 88 2.56 -0.60 -7.73
N GLY A 89 2.34 0.53 -8.41
CA GLY A 89 1.07 1.23 -8.45
C GLY A 89 0.71 2.02 -7.18
N ARG A 90 1.69 2.32 -6.31
CA ARG A 90 1.49 3.07 -5.05
C ARG A 90 2.07 4.48 -5.17
N PRO A 91 1.24 5.52 -5.38
CA PRO A 91 1.72 6.89 -5.60
C PRO A 91 2.62 7.43 -4.50
N GLY A 92 2.24 7.23 -3.23
CA GLY A 92 3.04 7.68 -2.09
C GLY A 92 4.43 7.02 -2.00
N ILE A 93 4.57 5.77 -2.47
CA ILE A 93 5.86 5.09 -2.57
C ILE A 93 6.68 5.68 -3.73
N ALA A 94 6.06 5.94 -4.88
CA ALA A 94 6.73 6.55 -6.01
C ALA A 94 7.32 7.93 -5.64
N VAL A 95 6.54 8.78 -4.98
CA VAL A 95 7.01 10.08 -4.48
C VAL A 95 8.20 9.92 -3.53
N LYS A 96 8.14 8.97 -2.58
CA LYS A 96 9.26 8.70 -1.65
C LYS A 96 10.52 8.24 -2.37
N ILE A 97 10.41 7.44 -3.43
CA ILE A 97 11.55 6.99 -4.25
C ILE A 97 12.23 8.19 -4.91
N ILE A 98 11.45 9.11 -5.48
CA ILE A 98 11.98 10.29 -6.17
C ILE A 98 12.65 11.24 -5.17
N GLN A 99 12.01 11.48 -4.02
CA GLN A 99 12.52 12.43 -3.03
C GLN A 99 13.65 11.89 -2.16
N ASN A 100 13.85 10.57 -2.09
CA ASN A 100 14.84 9.97 -1.20
C ASN A 100 15.64 8.85 -1.91
N PRO A 101 16.85 9.16 -2.39
CA PRO A 101 17.72 8.20 -3.07
C PRO A 101 18.03 6.93 -2.25
N SER A 102 18.14 7.05 -0.92
CA SER A 102 18.38 5.89 -0.03
C SER A 102 17.21 4.93 -0.01
N PHE A 103 15.99 5.42 -0.19
CA PHE A 103 14.79 4.59 -0.27
C PHE A 103 14.73 3.83 -1.61
N LYS A 104 15.20 4.46 -2.69
CA LYS A 104 15.37 3.85 -4.01
C LYS A 104 16.28 2.63 -3.95
N GLY A 105 17.51 2.78 -3.42
CA GLY A 105 18.47 1.70 -3.29
C GLY A 105 17.94 0.49 -2.50
N LYS A 106 17.28 0.72 -1.38
CA LYS A 106 16.63 -0.34 -0.59
C LYS A 106 15.56 -1.11 -1.38
N LYS A 107 14.81 -0.42 -2.21
CA LYS A 107 13.74 -1.01 -3.02
C LYS A 107 14.30 -1.88 -4.14
N GLU A 108 15.36 -1.41 -4.80
CA GLU A 108 16.07 -2.17 -5.83
C GLU A 108 16.71 -3.43 -5.25
N GLU A 109 17.37 -3.32 -4.11
CA GLU A 109 18.00 -4.44 -3.42
C GLU A 109 16.96 -5.52 -3.04
N ASN A 110 15.83 -5.12 -2.47
CA ASN A 110 14.74 -6.05 -2.16
C ASN A 110 14.18 -6.76 -3.40
N CYS A 111 14.00 -6.03 -4.51
CA CYS A 111 13.56 -6.62 -5.77
C CYS A 111 14.58 -7.63 -6.32
N ARG A 112 15.87 -7.29 -6.25
CA ARG A 112 16.95 -8.16 -6.71
C ARG A 112 17.02 -9.45 -5.87
N THR A 113 17.01 -9.32 -4.55
CA THR A 113 17.02 -10.47 -3.63
C THR A 113 15.82 -11.39 -3.89
N PHE A 114 14.64 -10.83 -4.12
CA PHE A 114 13.45 -11.63 -4.45
C PHE A 114 13.61 -12.41 -5.75
N LEU A 115 14.18 -11.80 -6.79
CA LEU A 115 14.43 -12.47 -8.07
C LEU A 115 15.47 -13.59 -7.93
N GLU A 116 16.52 -13.37 -7.14
CA GLU A 116 17.56 -14.37 -6.87
C GLU A 116 16.97 -15.59 -6.13
N LEU A 117 16.12 -15.36 -5.11
CA LEU A 117 15.44 -16.42 -4.37
C LEU A 117 14.47 -17.21 -5.27
N ASN A 118 13.76 -16.54 -6.15
CA ASN A 118 12.82 -17.20 -7.06
C ASN A 118 13.54 -18.04 -8.12
N ASN A 119 14.67 -17.56 -8.64
CA ASN A 119 15.51 -18.35 -9.56
C ASN A 119 16.13 -19.58 -8.89
N PHE A 120 16.51 -19.47 -7.61
CA PHE A 120 17.02 -20.61 -6.84
C PHE A 120 15.94 -21.69 -6.67
N SER A 121 14.69 -21.30 -6.39
CA SER A 121 13.59 -22.26 -6.23
C SER A 121 13.19 -22.97 -7.54
N LEU A 122 13.31 -22.30 -8.68
CA LEU A 122 13.04 -22.89 -9.99
C LEU A 122 14.11 -23.90 -10.38
N ASN A 123 15.39 -23.60 -10.14
CA ASN A 123 16.50 -24.50 -10.46
C ASN A 123 16.47 -25.77 -9.58
N SER A 124 16.11 -25.66 -8.30
CA SER A 124 15.96 -26.83 -7.42
C SER A 124 14.80 -27.74 -7.83
N ALA A 125 13.70 -27.19 -8.32
CA ALA A 125 12.56 -27.97 -8.81
C ALA A 125 12.86 -28.70 -10.13
N GLU A 126 13.72 -28.14 -10.99
CA GLU A 126 14.17 -28.82 -12.22
C GLU A 126 15.15 -29.97 -11.95
N GLU A 127 15.95 -29.89 -10.90
CA GLU A 127 16.84 -30.97 -10.49
C GLU A 127 16.08 -32.16 -9.88
N GLU A 128 15.04 -31.91 -9.07
CA GLU A 128 14.20 -32.98 -8.51
C GLU A 128 13.32 -33.68 -9.56
N SER A 129 13.02 -33.03 -10.68
CA SER A 129 12.22 -33.67 -11.77
C SER A 129 13.02 -34.57 -12.70
N LYS A 130 14.35 -34.69 -12.54
CA LYS A 130 15.26 -35.52 -13.37
C LYS A 130 15.71 -36.80 -12.69
N ILE A 131 15.19 -37.11 -11.51
CA ILE A 131 15.39 -38.40 -10.81
C ILE A 131 14.13 -39.25 -10.97
#